data_44772871c6b7d9fe85a2bd7e47bbd768
#
_entry.id   44772871c6b7d9fe85a2bd7e47bbd768
#
_cell.length_a   1.000
_cell.length_b   1.000
_cell.length_c   1.000
_cell.angle_alpha   90.00
_cell.angle_beta   90.00
_cell.angle_gamma   90.00
#
_symmetry.space_group_name_H-M   'P 1'
#
loop_
_entity.id
_entity.type
_entity.pdbx_description
1 polymer ?
#
loop_
_entity_poly.entity_id
_entity_poly.type
_entity_poly.pdbx_seq_one_letter_code
_entity_poly.pdbx_strand_id
1 'polypeptide(L)'
;MKRFCWFILFFGVFLLPLSAQRNADYGVFGGVSGYFGDINTTNPVYSPSPAFGFVYRYNLHPRQSIKFSFIYGGLRGDDLDFNNLYQQTRAASFTNSVFEWSAQFEFNFFPYSTAGKWWDYTPYFAGGLGIAFLSSPGFTYIPVIPLSVGFKVNVYKNMGLEAEYGFRKTFYDNFDGLNDNINPDDRSWAHNNDWYMFTGVTLTWKMFHNLGTCPTYYDVEKPKRRLR
;
A
#
# COMPACT_ATOMS: atom_id res chain seq x y z
N MET A 1 28.16 -2.96 -27.62
CA MET A 1 28.33 -4.22 -26.90
C MET A 1 28.24 -4.07 -25.37
N LYS A 2 28.87 -3.06 -24.71
CA LYS A 2 28.80 -2.89 -23.25
C LYS A 2 27.38 -2.65 -22.68
N ARG A 3 26.47 -1.97 -23.39
CA ARG A 3 25.09 -1.72 -22.95
C ARG A 3 24.19 -2.97 -22.98
N PHE A 4 24.51 -3.93 -23.84
CA PHE A 4 23.77 -5.20 -23.96
C PHE A 4 24.12 -6.16 -22.81
N CYS A 5 25.35 -6.14 -22.31
CA CYS A 5 25.77 -6.93 -21.15
C CYS A 5 25.04 -6.50 -19.86
N TRP A 6 24.78 -5.21 -19.68
CA TRP A 6 24.04 -4.71 -18.52
C TRP A 6 22.57 -5.16 -18.53
N PHE A 7 21.97 -5.28 -19.71
CA PHE A 7 20.61 -5.76 -19.87
C PHE A 7 20.49 -7.26 -19.54
N ILE A 8 21.47 -8.06 -19.94
CA ILE A 8 21.52 -9.50 -19.62
C ILE A 8 21.78 -9.71 -18.14
N LEU A 9 22.63 -8.91 -17.51
CA LEU A 9 22.93 -8.99 -16.09
C LEU A 9 21.73 -8.57 -15.24
N PHE A 10 21.00 -7.54 -15.65
CA PHE A 10 19.75 -7.12 -15.01
C PHE A 10 18.64 -8.15 -15.15
N PHE A 11 18.51 -8.79 -16.31
CA PHE A 11 17.54 -9.86 -16.55
C PHE A 11 17.92 -11.16 -15.84
N GLY A 12 19.21 -11.45 -15.69
CA GLY A 12 19.74 -12.62 -14.97
C GLY A 12 19.48 -12.56 -13.46
N VAL A 13 19.45 -11.37 -12.86
CA VAL A 13 19.12 -11.18 -11.44
C VAL A 13 17.64 -11.48 -11.17
N PHE A 14 16.75 -11.28 -12.14
CA PHE A 14 15.33 -11.62 -12.03
C PHE A 14 15.05 -13.14 -12.09
N LEU A 15 16.00 -13.95 -12.50
CA LEU A 15 15.85 -15.40 -12.59
C LEU A 15 16.31 -16.17 -11.33
N LEU A 16 16.81 -15.47 -10.30
CA LEU A 16 17.18 -16.08 -9.02
C LEU A 16 16.01 -16.09 -8.04
N PRO A 17 15.84 -17.06 -7.26
CA PRO A 17 15.41 -18.46 -7.44
C PRO A 17 13.92 -18.63 -7.11
N LEU A 18 13.20 -19.31 -7.94
CA LEU A 18 11.83 -19.78 -7.74
C LEU A 18 11.58 -20.58 -6.43
N SER A 19 12.64 -20.97 -5.73
CA SER A 19 12.54 -21.71 -4.46
C SER A 19 11.99 -20.87 -3.28
N ALA A 20 12.12 -19.54 -3.31
CA ALA A 20 11.61 -18.63 -2.27
C ALA A 20 10.10 -18.36 -2.38
N GLN A 21 9.46 -18.76 -3.47
CA GLN A 21 8.07 -18.41 -3.79
C GLN A 21 7.00 -19.21 -3.03
N ARG A 22 7.40 -20.22 -2.24
CA ARG A 22 6.47 -21.07 -1.49
C ARG A 22 5.60 -20.31 -0.47
N ASN A 23 6.11 -19.22 0.06
CA ASN A 23 5.45 -18.41 1.07
C ASN A 23 4.99 -17.06 0.51
N ALA A 24 4.79 -16.96 -0.79
CA ALA A 24 4.36 -15.76 -1.44
C ALA A 24 2.88 -15.79 -1.76
N ASP A 25 2.24 -14.65 -1.56
CA ASP A 25 0.89 -14.35 -2.00
C ASP A 25 0.97 -13.17 -2.98
N TYR A 26 0.10 -13.15 -3.97
CA TYR A 26 -0.10 -11.99 -4.84
C TYR A 26 -1.58 -11.62 -4.85
N GLY A 27 -1.86 -10.37 -5.10
CA GLY A 27 -3.22 -9.88 -5.07
C GLY A 27 -3.45 -8.68 -5.97
N VAL A 28 -4.72 -8.39 -6.17
CA VAL A 28 -5.20 -7.21 -6.89
C VAL A 28 -5.95 -6.33 -5.91
N PHE A 29 -5.52 -5.08 -5.82
CA PHE A 29 -6.15 -4.05 -5.02
C PHE A 29 -7.15 -3.28 -5.87
N GLY A 30 -8.32 -3.01 -5.29
CA GLY A 30 -9.32 -2.10 -5.84
C GLY A 30 -9.92 -1.27 -4.71
N GLY A 31 -10.00 0.03 -4.92
CA GLY A 31 -10.49 0.93 -3.88
C GLY A 31 -10.55 2.37 -4.33
N VAL A 32 -10.40 3.26 -3.37
CA VAL A 32 -10.42 4.70 -3.56
C VAL A 32 -9.19 5.34 -2.93
N SER A 33 -8.78 6.44 -3.51
CA SER A 33 -7.77 7.35 -2.98
C SER A 33 -8.42 8.67 -2.57
N GLY A 34 -7.86 9.33 -1.59
CA GLY A 34 -8.28 10.63 -1.12
C GLY A 34 -7.09 11.49 -0.71
N TYR A 35 -7.25 12.79 -0.85
CA TYR A 35 -6.30 13.80 -0.43
C TYR A 35 -6.63 14.31 0.98
N PHE A 36 -5.59 14.56 1.76
CA PHE A 36 -5.68 15.14 3.09
C PHE A 36 -4.52 16.14 3.28
N GLY A 37 -4.81 17.42 3.31
CA GLY A 37 -3.83 18.51 3.35
C GLY A 37 -4.52 19.87 3.45
N ASP A 38 -3.92 20.90 2.88
CA ASP A 38 -4.35 22.31 3.05
C ASP A 38 -5.77 22.60 2.56
N ILE A 39 -6.24 21.89 1.55
CA ILE A 39 -7.63 22.04 1.06
C ILE A 39 -8.60 21.24 1.94
N ASN A 40 -8.19 20.06 2.40
CA ASN A 40 -9.02 19.18 3.22
C ASN A 40 -8.34 18.81 4.52
N THR A 41 -8.67 19.49 5.60
CA THR A 41 -8.11 19.25 6.94
C THR A 41 -8.98 18.37 7.83
N THR A 42 -10.24 18.08 7.45
CA THR A 42 -11.24 17.49 8.35
C THR A 42 -11.83 16.16 7.89
N ASN A 43 -11.93 15.92 6.59
CA ASN A 43 -12.63 14.75 6.05
C ASN A 43 -11.65 13.67 5.55
N PRO A 44 -11.48 12.54 6.25
CA PRO A 44 -10.54 11.51 5.83
C PRO A 44 -10.86 10.87 4.47
N VAL A 45 -12.12 10.94 4.00
CA VAL A 45 -12.57 10.40 2.70
C VAL A 45 -13.22 11.53 1.89
N TYR A 46 -12.43 12.56 1.59
CA TYR A 46 -12.88 13.67 0.77
C TYR A 46 -12.60 13.39 -0.72
N SER A 47 -13.58 13.67 -1.57
CA SER A 47 -13.50 13.56 -3.04
C SER A 47 -12.85 12.26 -3.51
N PRO A 48 -13.38 11.07 -3.14
CA PRO A 48 -12.75 9.79 -3.40
C PRO A 48 -12.60 9.55 -4.91
N SER A 49 -11.39 9.25 -5.32
CA SER A 49 -11.06 8.90 -6.70
C SER A 49 -10.73 7.42 -6.80
N PRO A 50 -11.00 6.74 -7.94
CA PRO A 50 -10.70 5.33 -8.08
C PRO A 50 -9.21 5.04 -7.94
N ALA A 51 -8.89 3.91 -7.29
CA ALA A 51 -7.54 3.43 -7.11
C ALA A 51 -7.45 1.94 -7.42
N PHE A 52 -6.39 1.53 -8.12
CA PHE A 52 -6.14 0.14 -8.52
C PHE A 52 -4.68 -0.20 -8.27
N GLY A 53 -4.41 -1.47 -7.98
CA GLY A 53 -3.04 -1.86 -7.74
C GLY A 53 -2.80 -3.36 -7.71
N PHE A 54 -1.51 -3.68 -7.58
CA PHE A 54 -1.02 -5.04 -7.37
C PHE A 54 -0.29 -5.11 -6.04
N VAL A 55 -0.45 -6.24 -5.38
CA VAL A 55 0.19 -6.55 -4.11
C VAL A 55 0.94 -7.86 -4.25
N TYR A 56 2.18 -7.86 -3.83
CA TYR A 56 2.99 -9.06 -3.64
C TYR A 56 3.38 -9.13 -2.16
N ARG A 57 3.12 -10.26 -1.52
CA ARG A 57 3.43 -10.47 -0.11
C ARG A 57 4.33 -11.67 0.05
N TYR A 58 5.43 -11.50 0.75
CA TYR A 58 6.30 -12.56 1.18
C TYR A 58 6.08 -12.84 2.68
N ASN A 59 5.54 -14.00 2.99
CA ASN A 59 5.22 -14.41 4.36
C ASN A 59 6.46 -15.00 5.02
N LEU A 60 7.09 -14.26 5.91
CA LEU A 60 8.23 -14.70 6.72
C LEU A 60 7.78 -15.66 7.82
N HIS A 61 6.68 -15.35 8.46
CA HIS A 61 6.07 -16.10 9.57
C HIS A 61 4.54 -15.90 9.50
N PRO A 62 3.72 -16.77 10.09
CA PRO A 62 2.26 -16.58 10.11
C PRO A 62 1.80 -15.23 10.67
N ARG A 63 2.63 -14.57 11.47
CA ARG A 63 2.37 -13.23 12.03
C ARG A 63 3.14 -12.10 11.36
N GLN A 64 4.08 -12.39 10.46
CA GLN A 64 4.98 -11.38 9.90
C GLN A 64 5.14 -11.59 8.41
N SER A 65 4.97 -10.53 7.65
CA SER A 65 5.17 -10.54 6.22
C SER A 65 5.75 -9.22 5.71
N ILE A 66 6.35 -9.27 4.54
CA ILE A 66 6.77 -8.10 3.79
C ILE A 66 5.81 -7.97 2.61
N LYS A 67 5.12 -6.84 2.56
CA LYS A 67 4.17 -6.48 1.50
C LYS A 67 4.80 -5.46 0.57
N PHE A 68 4.86 -5.80 -0.70
CA PHE A 68 5.20 -4.87 -1.77
C PHE A 68 3.90 -4.50 -2.47
N SER A 69 3.63 -3.23 -2.59
CA SER A 69 2.46 -2.72 -3.27
C SER A 69 2.82 -1.73 -4.37
N PHE A 70 1.99 -1.75 -5.38
CA PHE A 70 2.06 -0.96 -6.57
C PHE A 70 0.65 -0.45 -6.86
N ILE A 71 0.37 0.80 -6.51
CA ILE A 71 -0.98 1.37 -6.53
C ILE A 71 -0.98 2.65 -7.36
N TYR A 72 -1.98 2.73 -8.24
CA TYR A 72 -2.33 3.94 -8.98
C TYR A 72 -3.65 4.49 -8.45
N GLY A 73 -3.74 5.81 -8.25
CA GLY A 73 -4.97 6.48 -7.82
C GLY A 73 -5.03 7.93 -8.24
N GLY A 74 -6.23 8.49 -8.30
CA GLY A 74 -6.46 9.90 -8.53
C GLY A 74 -6.50 10.67 -7.21
N LEU A 75 -6.08 11.92 -7.21
CA LEU A 75 -6.22 12.85 -6.08
C LEU A 75 -6.92 14.12 -6.58
N ARG A 76 -7.91 14.58 -5.82
CA ARG A 76 -8.67 15.78 -6.15
C ARG A 76 -8.93 16.59 -4.89
N GLY A 77 -8.91 17.91 -5.05
CA GLY A 77 -9.32 18.85 -4.03
C GLY A 77 -9.94 20.11 -4.67
N ASP A 78 -10.96 20.67 -4.02
CA ASP A 78 -11.62 21.89 -4.42
C ASP A 78 -11.97 22.71 -3.17
N ASP A 79 -11.47 23.94 -3.10
CA ASP A 79 -11.73 24.86 -1.99
C ASP A 79 -13.21 25.24 -1.88
N LEU A 80 -13.93 25.24 -3.00
CA LEU A 80 -15.34 25.64 -3.04
C LEU A 80 -16.27 24.64 -2.35
N ASP A 81 -15.79 23.41 -2.09
CA ASP A 81 -16.54 22.40 -1.34
C ASP A 81 -16.59 22.69 0.18
N PHE A 82 -15.82 23.68 0.65
CA PHE A 82 -15.74 24.04 2.06
C PHE A 82 -16.33 25.42 2.35
N ASN A 83 -17.01 25.56 3.49
CA ASN A 83 -17.67 26.81 3.92
C ASN A 83 -16.70 27.78 4.63
N ASN A 84 -15.41 27.70 4.42
CA ASN A 84 -14.43 28.60 4.98
C ASN A 84 -14.24 29.83 4.04
N LEU A 85 -14.42 31.05 4.57
CA LEU A 85 -14.31 32.28 3.81
C LEU A 85 -12.94 32.41 3.11
N TYR A 86 -11.87 31.97 3.76
CA TYR A 86 -10.52 32.00 3.18
C TYR A 86 -10.42 31.07 1.96
N GLN A 87 -10.91 29.82 2.05
CA GLN A 87 -10.92 28.85 0.96
C GLN A 87 -11.82 29.31 -0.20
N GLN A 88 -13.00 29.87 0.11
CA GLN A 88 -13.89 30.44 -0.91
C GLN A 88 -13.26 31.62 -1.65
N THR A 89 -12.43 32.42 -0.98
CA THR A 89 -11.70 33.53 -1.60
C THR A 89 -10.52 33.04 -2.44
N ARG A 90 -9.84 32.01 -1.99
CA ARG A 90 -8.73 31.36 -2.71
C ARG A 90 -9.22 30.61 -3.95
N ALA A 91 -10.34 29.91 -3.85
CA ALA A 91 -11.01 29.18 -4.92
C ALA A 91 -10.05 28.27 -5.73
N ALA A 92 -9.11 27.63 -5.06
CA ALA A 92 -8.15 26.76 -5.68
C ALA A 92 -8.74 25.34 -5.87
N SER A 93 -8.41 24.71 -6.98
CA SER A 93 -8.77 23.31 -7.23
C SER A 93 -7.63 22.59 -7.95
N PHE A 94 -7.45 21.32 -7.64
CA PHE A 94 -6.47 20.49 -8.32
C PHE A 94 -7.00 19.10 -8.63
N THR A 95 -6.43 18.52 -9.68
CA THR A 95 -6.60 17.10 -10.01
C THR A 95 -5.26 16.55 -10.38
N ASN A 96 -4.83 15.53 -9.65
CA ASN A 96 -3.54 14.88 -9.85
C ASN A 96 -3.69 13.38 -9.88
N SER A 97 -2.71 12.67 -10.42
CA SER A 97 -2.63 11.21 -10.36
C SER A 97 -1.37 10.81 -9.64
N VAL A 98 -1.49 9.88 -8.71
CA VAL A 98 -0.40 9.33 -7.95
C VAL A 98 -0.18 7.87 -8.31
N PHE A 99 1.08 7.51 -8.46
CA PHE A 99 1.56 6.19 -8.71
C PHE A 99 2.57 5.81 -7.63
N GLU A 100 2.25 4.86 -6.78
CA GLU A 100 3.04 4.51 -5.59
C GLU A 100 3.66 3.13 -5.71
N TRP A 101 4.94 3.06 -5.38
CA TRP A 101 5.65 1.82 -5.05
C TRP A 101 5.98 1.85 -3.58
N SER A 102 5.59 0.83 -2.84
CA SER A 102 5.93 0.74 -1.42
C SER A 102 6.30 -0.67 -0.98
N ALA A 103 7.19 -0.72 0.01
CA ALA A 103 7.56 -1.92 0.74
C ALA A 103 7.18 -1.71 2.21
N GLN A 104 6.32 -2.57 2.74
CA GLN A 104 5.78 -2.46 4.08
C GLN A 104 6.02 -3.74 4.86
N PHE A 105 6.47 -3.61 6.09
CA PHE A 105 6.44 -4.69 7.07
C PHE A 105 5.02 -4.79 7.63
N GLU A 106 4.46 -5.98 7.62
CA GLU A 106 3.10 -6.26 8.02
C GLU A 106 3.10 -7.21 9.20
N PHE A 107 2.36 -6.86 10.25
CA PHE A 107 2.18 -7.67 11.45
C PHE A 107 0.73 -8.10 11.60
N ASN A 108 0.50 -9.40 11.59
CA ASN A 108 -0.79 -10.04 11.82
C ASN A 108 -0.98 -10.31 13.33
N PHE A 109 -2.08 -9.88 13.92
CA PHE A 109 -2.36 -10.13 15.32
C PHE A 109 -2.63 -11.60 15.62
N PHE A 110 -3.25 -12.31 14.67
CA PHE A 110 -3.44 -13.75 14.75
C PHE A 110 -2.60 -14.46 13.69
N PRO A 111 -2.16 -15.69 13.93
CA PRO A 111 -1.48 -16.49 12.92
C PRO A 111 -2.40 -16.65 11.69
N TYR A 112 -1.92 -16.23 10.53
CA TYR A 112 -2.69 -16.22 9.30
C TYR A 112 -1.90 -16.82 8.14
N SER A 113 -2.62 -17.55 7.28
CA SER A 113 -2.11 -18.02 6.00
C SER A 113 -3.23 -18.02 4.98
N THR A 114 -2.97 -17.48 3.80
CA THR A 114 -3.94 -17.44 2.69
C THR A 114 -4.39 -18.84 2.24
N ALA A 115 -3.60 -19.90 2.55
CA ALA A 115 -3.98 -21.31 2.38
C ALA A 115 -4.45 -21.97 3.69
N GLY A 116 -4.82 -21.19 4.69
CA GLY A 116 -5.33 -21.66 5.98
C GLY A 116 -6.76 -22.22 5.90
N LYS A 117 -7.37 -22.36 7.06
CA LYS A 117 -8.76 -22.80 7.12
C LYS A 117 -9.70 -21.75 6.53
N TRP A 118 -10.83 -22.18 6.05
CA TRP A 118 -11.92 -21.31 5.65
C TRP A 118 -12.35 -20.45 6.85
N TRP A 119 -12.54 -19.15 6.64
CA TRP A 119 -12.84 -18.14 7.65
C TRP A 119 -11.73 -17.89 8.69
N ASP A 120 -10.50 -18.34 8.45
CA ASP A 120 -9.37 -17.82 9.23
C ASP A 120 -9.25 -16.32 8.94
N TYR A 121 -9.11 -15.54 10.00
CA TYR A 121 -9.07 -14.08 9.91
C TYR A 121 -7.98 -13.49 10.80
N THR A 122 -7.56 -12.30 10.46
CA THR A 122 -6.63 -11.52 11.31
C THR A 122 -6.77 -10.03 11.03
N PRO A 123 -6.90 -9.19 12.07
CA PRO A 123 -6.53 -7.81 11.92
C PRO A 123 -5.02 -7.69 11.75
N TYR A 124 -4.57 -6.65 11.06
CA TYR A 124 -3.15 -6.39 10.87
C TYR A 124 -2.87 -4.89 10.83
N PHE A 125 -1.62 -4.53 11.11
CA PHE A 125 -1.09 -3.25 10.73
C PHE A 125 0.15 -3.42 9.86
N ALA A 126 0.43 -2.42 9.04
CA ALA A 126 1.60 -2.39 8.18
C ALA A 126 2.22 -1.01 8.17
N GLY A 127 3.52 -0.96 8.05
CA GLY A 127 4.27 0.28 7.92
C GLY A 127 5.56 0.06 7.16
N GLY A 128 6.02 1.09 6.46
CA GLY A 128 7.20 0.92 5.62
C GLY A 128 7.66 2.19 4.94
N LEU A 129 8.28 2.01 3.79
CA LEU A 129 8.79 3.08 2.95
C LEU A 129 8.28 2.90 1.52
N GLY A 130 8.11 4.01 0.81
CA GLY A 130 7.69 4.00 -0.58
C GLY A 130 8.17 5.24 -1.33
N ILE A 131 7.91 5.21 -2.62
CA ILE A 131 8.12 6.33 -3.53
C ILE A 131 6.83 6.54 -4.30
N ALA A 132 6.31 7.75 -4.24
CA ALA A 132 5.17 8.19 -5.02
C ALA A 132 5.64 9.03 -6.21
N PHE A 133 5.01 8.83 -7.35
CA PHE A 133 5.20 9.59 -8.57
C PHE A 133 3.91 10.37 -8.86
N LEU A 134 4.03 11.69 -8.94
CA LEU A 134 2.94 12.59 -9.27
C LEU A 134 3.01 12.97 -10.75
N SER A 135 1.85 13.13 -11.37
CA SER A 135 1.79 13.49 -12.79
C SER A 135 1.75 15.00 -13.06
N SER A 136 1.42 15.83 -12.07
CA SER A 136 1.32 17.29 -12.21
C SER A 136 1.94 18.01 -10.98
N PRO A 137 2.61 19.15 -11.13
CA PRO A 137 2.88 19.99 -12.31
C PRO A 137 4.09 19.56 -13.16
N GLY A 138 4.50 18.35 -13.09
CA GLY A 138 5.60 17.68 -13.77
C GLY A 138 5.82 16.35 -13.12
N PHE A 139 6.56 15.44 -13.74
CA PHE A 139 6.81 14.13 -13.17
C PHE A 139 7.75 14.26 -11.96
N THR A 140 7.16 14.28 -10.78
CA THR A 140 7.90 14.46 -9.51
C THR A 140 7.84 13.16 -8.70
N TYR A 141 8.99 12.71 -8.19
CA TYR A 141 9.09 11.57 -7.28
C TYR A 141 9.22 12.06 -5.84
N ILE A 142 8.49 11.43 -4.93
CA ILE A 142 8.38 11.85 -3.54
C ILE A 142 8.53 10.64 -2.65
N PRO A 143 9.44 10.67 -1.65
CA PRO A 143 9.48 9.63 -0.63
C PRO A 143 8.22 9.70 0.25
N VAL A 144 7.69 8.52 0.58
CA VAL A 144 6.47 8.40 1.39
C VAL A 144 6.66 7.36 2.48
N ILE A 145 5.97 7.56 3.60
CA ILE A 145 5.86 6.58 4.68
C ILE A 145 4.42 6.06 4.67
N PRO A 146 4.16 4.88 4.09
CA PRO A 146 2.86 4.24 4.18
C PRO A 146 2.66 3.64 5.56
N LEU A 147 1.48 3.91 6.15
CA LEU A 147 0.97 3.32 7.38
C LEU A 147 -0.42 2.78 7.09
N SER A 148 -0.66 1.52 7.34
CA SER A 148 -1.93 0.86 7.00
C SER A 148 -2.42 0.01 8.16
N VAL A 149 -3.74 -0.01 8.31
CA VAL A 149 -4.45 -0.97 9.16
C VAL A 149 -5.47 -1.71 8.32
N GLY A 150 -5.72 -2.95 8.64
CA GLY A 150 -6.66 -3.72 7.86
C GLY A 150 -7.07 -5.02 8.51
N PHE A 151 -7.91 -5.72 7.78
CA PHE A 151 -8.47 -6.99 8.21
C PHE A 151 -8.40 -7.97 7.03
N LYS A 152 -7.94 -9.19 7.30
CA LYS A 152 -7.84 -10.28 6.34
C LYS A 152 -8.77 -11.41 6.71
N VAL A 153 -9.35 -12.04 5.70
CA VAL A 153 -10.17 -13.24 5.88
C VAL A 153 -9.94 -14.21 4.70
N ASN A 154 -9.87 -15.49 5.00
CA ASN A 154 -9.84 -16.53 3.97
C ASN A 154 -11.25 -16.81 3.47
N VAL A 155 -11.47 -16.59 2.17
CA VAL A 155 -12.79 -16.76 1.53
C VAL A 155 -12.88 -18.11 0.81
N TYR A 156 -11.78 -18.59 0.30
CA TYR A 156 -11.72 -19.86 -0.42
C TYR A 156 -10.33 -20.50 -0.24
N LYS A 157 -10.16 -21.78 -0.60
CA LYS A 157 -8.97 -22.64 -0.33
C LYS A 157 -7.62 -21.92 -0.37
N ASN A 158 -7.38 -21.09 -1.39
CA ASN A 158 -6.12 -20.40 -1.62
C ASN A 158 -6.34 -18.90 -1.87
N MET A 159 -7.52 -18.39 -1.48
CA MET A 159 -7.91 -17.01 -1.74
C MET A 159 -8.27 -16.32 -0.44
N GLY A 160 -7.68 -15.17 -0.21
CA GLY A 160 -7.98 -14.26 0.88
C GLY A 160 -8.56 -12.95 0.38
N LEU A 161 -9.43 -12.36 1.17
CA LEU A 161 -9.95 -11.02 1.00
C LEU A 161 -9.39 -10.15 2.11
N GLU A 162 -8.93 -8.95 1.75
CA GLU A 162 -8.37 -7.99 2.70
C GLU A 162 -9.06 -6.64 2.52
N ALA A 163 -9.51 -6.07 3.60
CA ALA A 163 -9.92 -4.68 3.66
C ALA A 163 -8.80 -3.87 4.30
N GLU A 164 -8.39 -2.79 3.66
CA GLU A 164 -7.27 -1.95 4.11
C GLU A 164 -7.67 -0.48 4.11
N TYR A 165 -7.25 0.21 5.16
CA TYR A 165 -7.26 1.65 5.27
C TYR A 165 -5.84 2.13 5.56
N GLY A 166 -5.28 2.90 4.64
CA GLY A 166 -3.87 3.27 4.72
C GLY A 166 -3.61 4.73 4.44
N PHE A 167 -2.89 5.38 5.35
CA PHE A 167 -2.37 6.72 5.21
C PHE A 167 -0.96 6.70 4.62
N ARG A 168 -0.62 7.75 3.91
CA ARG A 168 0.71 8.02 3.35
C ARG A 168 1.15 9.39 3.77
N LYS A 169 2.15 9.43 4.65
CA LYS A 169 2.83 10.68 4.95
C LYS A 169 3.83 10.98 3.85
N THR A 170 3.73 12.16 3.27
CA THR A 170 4.70 12.66 2.32
C THR A 170 5.67 13.63 2.98
N PHE A 171 6.75 13.95 2.29
CA PHE A 171 7.69 15.00 2.67
C PHE A 171 7.69 16.13 1.64
N TYR A 172 6.57 16.31 0.97
CA TYR A 172 6.38 17.26 -0.10
C TYR A 172 5.10 18.08 0.16
N ASP A 173 5.20 19.38 -0.06
CA ASP A 173 4.24 20.42 0.33
C ASP A 173 3.57 21.07 -0.88
N ASN A 174 3.58 20.45 -2.02
CA ASN A 174 3.07 21.08 -3.25
C ASN A 174 2.25 20.06 -4.09
N PHE A 175 1.46 19.25 -3.42
CA PHE A 175 0.53 18.33 -4.09
C PHE A 175 -0.61 19.03 -4.78
N ASP A 176 -1.08 20.09 -4.17
CA ASP A 176 -2.20 20.92 -4.61
C ASP A 176 -1.76 22.08 -5.50
N GLY A 177 -0.45 22.28 -5.70
CA GLY A 177 0.10 23.38 -6.47
C GLY A 177 0.06 24.74 -5.72
N LEU A 178 -0.25 24.69 -4.43
CA LEU A 178 -0.24 25.87 -3.57
C LEU A 178 1.12 25.97 -2.90
N ASN A 179 1.83 27.06 -3.18
CA ASN A 179 3.05 27.39 -2.43
C ASN A 179 2.64 28.19 -1.19
N ASP A 180 2.66 27.57 -0.03
CA ASP A 180 2.50 28.26 1.24
C ASP A 180 3.70 29.19 1.51
N ASN A 181 3.64 30.38 0.95
CA ASN A 181 4.60 31.46 1.19
C ASN A 181 4.22 32.34 2.38
N ILE A 182 3.40 31.86 3.32
CA ILE A 182 2.92 32.71 4.41
C ILE A 182 4.02 32.99 5.44
N ASN A 183 4.92 32.06 5.70
CA ASN A 183 6.14 32.32 6.49
C ASN A 183 7.23 31.29 6.17
N PRO A 184 8.37 31.70 5.60
CA PRO A 184 9.51 30.77 5.35
C PRO A 184 10.11 30.16 6.62
N ASP A 185 9.86 30.78 7.79
CA ASP A 185 10.42 30.36 9.08
C ASP A 185 9.57 29.28 9.80
N ASP A 186 8.31 29.09 9.39
CA ASP A 186 7.38 28.12 9.97
C ASP A 186 7.40 26.75 9.27
N ARG A 187 8.44 26.44 8.52
CA ARG A 187 8.63 25.13 7.93
C ARG A 187 8.90 24.07 8.99
N SER A 188 7.85 23.62 9.62
CA SER A 188 7.89 22.47 10.54
C SER A 188 7.89 21.17 9.72
N TRP A 189 8.92 20.36 9.88
CA TRP A 189 9.03 19.01 9.30
C TRP A 189 7.81 18.12 9.53
N ALA A 190 6.97 18.43 10.49
CA ALA A 190 5.81 17.62 10.86
C ALA A 190 4.46 18.26 10.52
N HIS A 191 4.39 19.55 10.24
CA HIS A 191 3.11 20.31 10.26
C HIS A 191 2.58 20.71 8.89
N ASN A 192 3.44 20.85 7.89
CA ASN A 192 3.10 21.43 6.57
C ASN A 192 3.20 20.45 5.40
N ASN A 193 3.16 19.15 5.61
CA ASN A 193 3.29 18.20 4.52
C ASN A 193 1.96 17.54 4.21
N ASP A 194 1.63 17.47 2.95
CA ASP A 194 0.44 16.81 2.43
C ASP A 194 0.41 15.31 2.76
N TRP A 195 -0.77 14.82 2.99
CA TRP A 195 -1.04 13.40 3.18
C TRP A 195 -1.99 12.92 2.09
N TYR A 196 -1.95 11.65 1.77
CA TYR A 196 -2.98 11.01 0.99
C TYR A 196 -3.29 9.64 1.56
N MET A 197 -4.41 9.08 1.16
CA MET A 197 -4.83 7.77 1.61
C MET A 197 -5.24 6.88 0.46
N PHE A 198 -5.11 5.57 0.70
CA PHE A 198 -5.76 4.54 -0.09
C PHE A 198 -6.63 3.68 0.83
N THR A 199 -7.87 3.48 0.43
CA THR A 199 -8.82 2.62 1.14
C THR A 199 -9.48 1.70 0.15
N GLY A 200 -9.48 0.41 0.44
CA GLY A 200 -10.07 -0.53 -0.49
C GLY A 200 -9.95 -1.98 -0.05
N VAL A 201 -10.14 -2.82 -1.02
CA VAL A 201 -10.15 -4.27 -0.84
C VAL A 201 -9.11 -4.90 -1.75
N THR A 202 -8.35 -5.87 -1.22
CA THR A 202 -7.41 -6.67 -1.98
C THR A 202 -7.88 -8.11 -2.02
N LEU A 203 -7.97 -8.66 -3.21
CA LEU A 203 -8.16 -10.09 -3.42
C LEU A 203 -6.81 -10.74 -3.59
N THR A 204 -6.45 -11.65 -2.69
CA THR A 204 -5.13 -12.29 -2.65
C THR A 204 -5.22 -13.78 -2.96
N TRP A 205 -4.18 -14.30 -3.60
CA TRP A 205 -4.02 -15.73 -3.92
C TRP A 205 -2.67 -16.22 -3.42
N LYS A 206 -2.67 -17.42 -2.84
CA LYS A 206 -1.42 -18.10 -2.49
C LYS A 206 -0.75 -18.68 -3.71
N MET A 207 0.51 -18.33 -3.89
CA MET A 207 1.35 -18.85 -4.96
C MET A 207 1.81 -20.27 -4.61
N PHE A 208 1.76 -21.19 -5.58
CA PHE A 208 2.31 -22.55 -5.50
C PHE A 208 1.83 -23.43 -4.32
N HIS A 209 0.55 -23.42 -4.03
CA HIS A 209 -0.04 -24.27 -2.98
C HIS A 209 0.24 -25.77 -3.14
N ASN A 210 0.37 -26.27 -4.37
CA ASN A 210 0.48 -27.68 -4.69
C ASN A 210 1.91 -28.24 -4.78
N LEU A 211 2.94 -27.46 -4.53
CA LEU A 211 4.30 -27.97 -4.49
C LEU A 211 4.57 -28.66 -3.13
N GLY A 212 4.06 -29.90 -3.02
CA GLY A 212 4.26 -30.70 -1.82
C GLY A 212 5.71 -31.17 -1.70
N THR A 213 6.47 -30.68 -0.73
CA THR A 213 7.60 -31.43 -0.13
C THR A 213 8.20 -30.81 1.13
N CYS A 214 7.80 -29.61 1.58
CA CYS A 214 8.17 -29.17 2.93
C CYS A 214 6.93 -28.67 3.66
N PRO A 215 6.67 -29.13 4.88
CA PRO A 215 5.58 -28.56 5.68
C PRO A 215 5.82 -27.06 5.85
N THR A 216 4.77 -26.27 5.64
CA THR A 216 4.79 -24.87 6.04
C THR A 216 5.00 -24.82 7.55
N TYR A 217 5.61 -23.77 8.07
CA TYR A 217 5.82 -23.58 9.51
C TYR A 217 4.53 -23.82 10.34
N TYR A 218 3.39 -23.56 9.76
CA TYR A 218 2.07 -23.83 10.35
C TYR A 218 1.74 -25.33 10.50
N ASP A 219 2.28 -26.18 9.63
CA ASP A 219 2.03 -27.63 9.69
C ASP A 219 2.94 -28.31 10.72
N VAL A 220 4.07 -27.67 11.09
CA VAL A 220 5.00 -28.18 12.10
C VAL A 220 4.45 -27.97 13.51
N GLU A 221 3.69 -26.90 13.73
CA GLU A 221 3.11 -26.60 15.06
C GLU A 221 1.84 -27.42 15.38
N LYS A 222 1.26 -28.13 14.42
CA LYS A 222 0.13 -29.02 14.74
C LYS A 222 0.65 -30.29 15.40
N PRO A 223 0.34 -30.52 16.69
CA PRO A 223 0.68 -31.82 17.30
C PRO A 223 0.01 -32.92 16.49
N LYS A 224 0.80 -33.87 15.98
CA LYS A 224 0.28 -35.10 15.35
C LYS A 224 -0.66 -35.75 16.34
N ARG A 225 -1.98 -35.66 16.12
CA ARG A 225 -2.93 -36.49 16.87
C ARG A 225 -2.52 -37.95 16.64
N ARG A 226 -1.95 -38.54 17.66
CA ARG A 226 -1.77 -40.02 17.67
C ARG A 226 -3.19 -40.58 17.62
N LEU A 227 -3.50 -41.21 16.50
CA LEU A 227 -4.65 -42.11 16.39
C LEU A 227 -4.39 -43.24 17.40
N ARG A 228 -5.22 -43.32 18.44
CA ARG A 228 -5.38 -44.49 19.28
C ARG A 228 -6.44 -45.40 18.65
#